data_7a7a059193d02a16d8663d2b8ee62f30
#
_entry.id   7a7a059193d02a16d8663d2b8ee62f30
#
_cell.length_a   1.000
_cell.length_b   1.000
_cell.length_c   1.000
_cell.angle_alpha   90.00
_cell.angle_beta   90.00
_cell.angle_gamma   90.00
#
_symmetry.space_group_name_H-M   'P 1'
#
loop_
_entity.id
_entity.type
_entity.pdbx_description
1 polymer ?
#
loop_
_entity_poly.entity_id
_entity_poly.type
_entity_poly.pdbx_seq_one_letter_code
_entity_poly.pdbx_strand_id
1 'polypeptide(L)'
;MELSLVVPCYNEEGNVRLFYDEVRRVFKNKVTDYEFVFINDGSTDATLDNLKSIYNESKYRDNVQVVSLSRNFGKDSAIYAGLSYAVGDCVCIVDADLQQRPEVVLEMLEILHNNPDTDCVAAYQEERREGKAASAMKSGFYKIINKIAEIDFVNGASDFRLMRRNMVDAVLEMTEYHRFSKGILSWVGFNTEYIPYTVEERASGESKWGFGKLFRYALEGIVSFSTFPLKLSTFVGLFSFVVSILYLIVVVCEKLFKGIDVPGYATIVVLVLLLGGLQLLCLGILGEYLSKIYIQSKNRPIYIIKEHLGKK
;
A
#
# COMPACT_ATOMS: atom_id res chain seq x y z
N MET A 1 7.88 -15.72 22.16
CA MET A 1 6.53 -15.22 21.76
C MET A 1 6.18 -15.84 20.41
N GLU A 2 5.11 -16.61 20.35
CA GLU A 2 4.73 -17.30 19.11
C GLU A 2 4.14 -16.35 18.06
N LEU A 3 3.25 -15.44 18.51
CA LEU A 3 2.47 -14.58 17.61
C LEU A 3 2.41 -13.14 18.10
N SER A 4 2.67 -12.19 17.20
CA SER A 4 2.36 -10.77 17.40
C SER A 4 1.20 -10.35 16.48
N LEU A 5 0.19 -9.69 17.07
CA LEU A 5 -0.90 -9.05 16.32
C LEU A 5 -0.62 -7.56 16.20
N VAL A 6 -0.23 -7.10 15.01
CA VAL A 6 -0.01 -5.69 14.70
C VAL A 6 -1.34 -5.07 14.26
N VAL A 7 -1.82 -4.12 15.07
CA VAL A 7 -3.15 -3.52 14.92
C VAL A 7 -3.03 -2.00 14.74
N PRO A 8 -2.99 -1.51 13.48
CA PRO A 8 -3.00 -0.06 13.23
C PRO A 8 -4.37 0.53 13.54
N CYS A 9 -4.40 1.62 14.34
CA CYS A 9 -5.61 2.27 14.81
C CYS A 9 -5.58 3.77 14.47
N TYR A 10 -6.62 4.27 13.80
CA TYR A 10 -6.84 5.69 13.57
C TYR A 10 -8.33 6.05 13.64
N ASN A 11 -8.73 6.68 14.74
CA ASN A 11 -10.13 6.99 15.07
C ASN A 11 -10.99 5.71 15.07
N GLU A 12 -10.61 4.78 15.95
CA GLU A 12 -11.22 3.45 16.14
C GLU A 12 -11.76 3.28 17.58
N GLU A 13 -12.21 4.38 18.22
CA GLU A 13 -12.68 4.37 19.62
C GLU A 13 -13.77 3.33 19.91
N GLY A 14 -14.64 3.06 18.92
CA GLY A 14 -15.71 2.06 19.04
C GLY A 14 -15.26 0.61 18.81
N ASN A 15 -14.09 0.40 18.24
CA ASN A 15 -13.67 -0.92 17.74
C ASN A 15 -12.54 -1.56 18.56
N VAL A 16 -11.59 -0.78 19.08
CA VAL A 16 -10.39 -1.34 19.72
C VAL A 16 -10.70 -2.26 20.90
N ARG A 17 -11.71 -1.92 21.70
CA ARG A 17 -12.12 -2.77 22.84
C ARG A 17 -12.80 -4.05 22.37
N LEU A 18 -13.69 -3.93 21.40
CA LEU A 18 -14.41 -5.09 20.83
C LEU A 18 -13.42 -6.06 20.19
N PHE A 19 -12.43 -5.53 19.45
CA PHE A 19 -11.37 -6.33 18.83
C PHE A 19 -10.55 -7.08 19.88
N TYR A 20 -10.09 -6.39 20.93
CA TYR A 20 -9.29 -6.99 22.00
C TYR A 20 -10.06 -8.14 22.68
N ASP A 21 -11.33 -7.92 23.05
CA ASP A 21 -12.14 -8.91 23.74
C ASP A 21 -12.44 -10.10 22.81
N GLU A 22 -12.70 -9.87 21.52
CA GLU A 22 -13.00 -10.91 20.55
C GLU A 22 -11.79 -11.80 20.26
N VAL A 23 -10.60 -11.22 20.04
CA VAL A 23 -9.38 -12.01 19.89
C VAL A 23 -9.13 -12.87 21.11
N ARG A 24 -9.26 -12.34 22.31
CA ARG A 24 -9.10 -13.11 23.55
C ARG A 24 -10.12 -14.24 23.67
N ARG A 25 -11.34 -14.03 23.22
CA ARG A 25 -12.38 -15.06 23.20
C ARG A 25 -12.01 -16.20 22.25
N VAL A 26 -11.59 -15.85 21.03
CA VAL A 26 -11.29 -16.81 19.97
C VAL A 26 -10.01 -17.60 20.25
N PHE A 27 -8.97 -16.92 20.78
CA PHE A 27 -7.66 -17.52 21.04
C PHE A 27 -7.62 -18.34 22.34
N LYS A 28 -8.64 -18.21 23.18
CA LYS A 28 -8.72 -18.95 24.45
C LYS A 28 -8.50 -20.47 24.23
N ASN A 29 -7.50 -21.01 24.90
CA ASN A 29 -7.08 -22.43 24.83
C ASN A 29 -6.56 -22.89 23.45
N LYS A 30 -6.33 -21.98 22.49
CA LYS A 30 -5.80 -22.30 21.16
C LYS A 30 -4.41 -21.74 20.96
N VAL A 31 -4.18 -20.48 21.29
CA VAL A 31 -2.90 -19.81 21.27
C VAL A 31 -2.67 -19.19 22.64
N THR A 32 -1.58 -19.55 23.31
CA THR A 32 -1.30 -19.10 24.69
C THR A 32 -0.19 -18.06 24.77
N ASP A 33 0.68 -18.02 23.78
CA ASP A 33 1.87 -17.15 23.75
C ASP A 33 1.78 -16.15 22.60
N TYR A 34 0.95 -15.10 22.80
CA TYR A 34 0.73 -14.04 21.81
C TYR A 34 0.69 -12.65 22.46
N GLU A 35 0.93 -11.63 21.64
CA GLU A 35 0.85 -10.23 22.05
C GLU A 35 -0.02 -9.40 21.11
N PHE A 36 -0.52 -8.29 21.64
CA PHE A 36 -1.10 -7.20 20.85
C PHE A 36 -0.10 -6.05 20.73
N VAL A 37 0.13 -5.58 19.53
CA VAL A 37 0.91 -4.39 19.24
C VAL A 37 -0.02 -3.36 18.58
N PHE A 38 -0.69 -2.58 19.43
CA PHE A 38 -1.59 -1.52 18.98
C PHE A 38 -0.80 -0.26 18.60
N ILE A 39 -1.03 0.23 17.38
CA ILE A 39 -0.39 1.45 16.89
C ILE A 39 -1.43 2.54 16.73
N ASN A 40 -1.45 3.49 17.65
CA ASN A 40 -2.28 4.68 17.53
C ASN A 40 -1.64 5.69 16.59
N ASP A 41 -2.17 5.80 15.37
CA ASP A 41 -1.66 6.71 14.32
C ASP A 41 -2.20 8.14 14.50
N GLY A 42 -1.96 8.72 15.69
CA GLY A 42 -2.34 10.10 16.00
C GLY A 42 -3.85 10.33 15.97
N SER A 43 -4.65 9.43 16.52
CA SER A 43 -6.11 9.57 16.64
C SER A 43 -6.49 10.85 17.38
N THR A 44 -7.65 11.39 17.00
CA THR A 44 -8.23 12.62 17.57
C THR A 44 -9.46 12.37 18.44
N ASP A 45 -9.92 11.12 18.48
CA ASP A 45 -11.03 10.60 19.29
C ASP A 45 -10.50 9.90 20.57
N ALA A 46 -11.35 9.13 21.26
CA ALA A 46 -10.98 8.41 22.48
C ALA A 46 -10.17 7.12 22.24
N THR A 47 -9.69 6.84 21.02
CA THR A 47 -8.96 5.61 20.69
C THR A 47 -7.75 5.40 21.62
N LEU A 48 -6.92 6.43 21.83
CA LEU A 48 -5.73 6.31 22.66
C LEU A 48 -6.09 6.02 24.13
N ASP A 49 -7.13 6.67 24.65
CA ASP A 49 -7.57 6.47 26.04
C ASP A 49 -8.13 5.06 26.25
N ASN A 50 -8.87 4.54 25.27
CA ASN A 50 -9.36 3.15 25.28
C ASN A 50 -8.20 2.15 25.23
N LEU A 51 -7.17 2.38 24.42
CA LEU A 51 -5.97 1.54 24.37
C LEU A 51 -5.20 1.55 25.69
N LYS A 52 -5.06 2.73 26.33
CA LYS A 52 -4.47 2.86 27.66
C LYS A 52 -5.28 2.11 28.74
N SER A 53 -6.59 2.14 28.65
CA SER A 53 -7.48 1.37 29.53
C SER A 53 -7.25 -0.13 29.37
N ILE A 54 -7.23 -0.64 28.13
CA ILE A 54 -6.93 -2.04 27.81
C ILE A 54 -5.56 -2.43 28.40
N TYR A 55 -4.52 -1.62 28.21
CA TYR A 55 -3.20 -1.88 28.74
C TYR A 55 -3.19 -1.94 30.28
N ASN A 56 -3.89 -1.02 30.95
CA ASN A 56 -3.94 -0.95 32.41
C ASN A 56 -4.78 -2.06 33.05
N GLU A 57 -5.86 -2.50 32.38
CA GLU A 57 -6.74 -3.58 32.83
C GLU A 57 -6.14 -4.97 32.52
N SER A 58 -5.23 -5.07 31.56
CA SER A 58 -4.64 -6.34 31.16
C SER A 58 -3.95 -6.99 32.36
N LYS A 59 -4.45 -8.17 32.73
CA LYS A 59 -3.86 -9.03 33.78
C LYS A 59 -2.45 -9.47 33.39
N TYR A 60 -2.14 -9.41 32.09
CA TYR A 60 -0.90 -9.77 31.45
C TYR A 60 -0.36 -8.54 30.68
N ARG A 61 0.08 -7.51 31.42
CA ARG A 61 0.67 -6.28 30.82
C ARG A 61 1.81 -6.57 29.85
N ASP A 62 2.47 -7.72 30.02
CA ASP A 62 3.56 -8.15 29.13
C ASP A 62 3.09 -8.52 27.70
N ASN A 63 1.79 -8.72 27.50
CA ASN A 63 1.21 -9.16 26.21
C ASN A 63 0.47 -8.04 25.47
N VAL A 64 0.53 -6.79 25.93
CA VAL A 64 -0.08 -5.65 25.25
C VAL A 64 0.94 -4.54 25.15
N GLN A 65 1.19 -4.09 23.95
CA GLN A 65 1.97 -2.90 23.66
C GLN A 65 1.08 -1.85 23.01
N VAL A 66 1.24 -0.59 23.42
CA VAL A 66 0.57 0.56 22.80
C VAL A 66 1.63 1.56 22.38
N VAL A 67 1.78 1.74 21.08
CA VAL A 67 2.69 2.71 20.47
C VAL A 67 1.86 3.85 19.89
N SER A 68 1.98 5.04 20.45
CA SER A 68 1.28 6.23 19.95
C SER A 68 2.23 7.10 19.14
N LEU A 69 1.86 7.38 17.90
CA LEU A 69 2.61 8.24 16.98
C LEU A 69 2.31 9.72 17.30
N SER A 70 3.25 10.61 16.95
CA SER A 70 3.15 12.05 17.27
C SER A 70 2.06 12.77 16.46
N ARG A 71 1.66 12.23 15.32
CA ARG A 71 0.56 12.67 14.45
C ARG A 71 0.11 11.50 13.57
N ASN A 72 -0.88 11.72 12.73
CA ASN A 72 -1.21 10.77 11.66
C ASN A 72 -0.10 10.75 10.61
N PHE A 73 0.55 9.58 10.43
CA PHE A 73 1.57 9.29 9.42
C PHE A 73 1.02 8.40 8.30
N GLY A 74 -0.18 7.84 8.46
CA GLY A 74 -0.84 6.94 7.53
C GLY A 74 -0.68 5.46 7.88
N LYS A 75 -1.62 4.64 7.38
CA LYS A 75 -1.72 3.20 7.71
C LYS A 75 -0.42 2.45 7.45
N ASP A 76 0.25 2.69 6.32
CA ASP A 76 1.51 2.01 5.97
C ASP A 76 2.63 2.31 6.97
N SER A 77 2.72 3.55 7.46
CA SER A 77 3.67 3.94 8.49
C SER A 77 3.35 3.32 9.85
N ALA A 78 2.06 3.21 10.19
CA ALA A 78 1.60 2.54 11.41
C ALA A 78 1.89 1.03 11.36
N ILE A 79 1.67 0.38 10.22
CA ILE A 79 2.06 -1.03 10.00
C ILE A 79 3.56 -1.20 10.21
N TYR A 80 4.39 -0.37 9.58
CA TYR A 80 5.85 -0.43 9.75
C TYR A 80 6.28 -0.24 11.19
N ALA A 81 5.67 0.71 11.90
CA ALA A 81 5.90 0.89 13.34
C ALA A 81 5.53 -0.38 14.12
N GLY A 82 4.37 -0.98 13.84
CA GLY A 82 3.93 -2.21 14.49
C GLY A 82 4.86 -3.37 14.26
N LEU A 83 5.30 -3.58 13.01
CA LEU A 83 6.29 -4.62 12.69
C LEU A 83 7.61 -4.41 13.44
N SER A 84 8.04 -3.14 13.65
CA SER A 84 9.26 -2.81 14.38
C SER A 84 9.18 -3.10 15.88
N TYR A 85 7.97 -3.16 16.45
CA TYR A 85 7.72 -3.44 17.87
C TYR A 85 7.30 -4.89 18.14
N ALA A 86 6.82 -5.60 17.12
CA ALA A 86 6.43 -7.00 17.21
C ALA A 86 7.64 -7.90 17.51
N VAL A 87 7.53 -8.78 18.52
CA VAL A 87 8.62 -9.69 18.96
C VAL A 87 8.33 -11.17 18.68
N GLY A 88 7.12 -11.50 18.21
CA GLY A 88 6.72 -12.88 17.90
C GLY A 88 7.48 -13.50 16.73
N ASP A 89 7.59 -14.83 16.72
CA ASP A 89 8.16 -15.60 15.62
C ASP A 89 7.31 -15.51 14.35
N CYS A 90 5.99 -15.33 14.54
CA CYS A 90 5.02 -15.00 13.52
C CYS A 90 4.37 -13.64 13.82
N VAL A 91 4.14 -12.83 12.79
CA VAL A 91 3.54 -11.49 12.93
C VAL A 91 2.34 -11.37 11.99
N CYS A 92 1.18 -11.07 12.56
CA CYS A 92 -0.04 -10.85 11.82
C CYS A 92 -0.40 -9.36 11.77
N ILE A 93 -0.64 -8.84 10.58
CA ILE A 93 -1.24 -7.50 10.38
C ILE A 93 -2.75 -7.69 10.32
N VAL A 94 -3.50 -7.02 11.20
CA VAL A 94 -4.96 -7.13 11.27
C VAL A 94 -5.60 -5.79 11.63
N ASP A 95 -6.73 -5.45 10.98
CA ASP A 95 -7.45 -4.20 11.24
C ASP A 95 -8.35 -4.32 12.49
N ALA A 96 -8.53 -3.23 13.23
CA ALA A 96 -9.28 -3.20 14.49
C ALA A 96 -10.82 -3.29 14.30
N ASP A 97 -11.34 -3.17 13.07
CA ASP A 97 -12.76 -3.02 12.77
C ASP A 97 -13.56 -4.35 12.73
N LEU A 98 -12.90 -5.48 13.04
CA LEU A 98 -13.47 -6.84 13.04
C LEU A 98 -13.99 -7.32 11.67
N GLN A 99 -13.71 -6.61 10.57
CA GLN A 99 -14.00 -7.13 9.23
C GLN A 99 -13.15 -8.36 8.90
N GLN A 100 -12.02 -8.49 9.57
CA GLN A 100 -11.07 -9.59 9.49
C GLN A 100 -11.21 -10.43 10.77
N ARG A 101 -11.82 -11.59 10.64
CA ARG A 101 -12.12 -12.44 11.81
C ARG A 101 -10.85 -13.01 12.44
N PRO A 102 -10.73 -13.01 13.77
CA PRO A 102 -9.61 -13.63 14.47
C PRO A 102 -9.45 -15.14 14.19
N GLU A 103 -10.53 -15.84 13.83
CA GLU A 103 -10.50 -17.25 13.44
C GLU A 103 -9.61 -17.48 12.21
N VAL A 104 -9.58 -16.55 11.26
CA VAL A 104 -8.72 -16.63 10.06
C VAL A 104 -7.24 -16.58 10.44
N VAL A 105 -6.87 -15.87 11.50
CA VAL A 105 -5.48 -15.85 12.01
C VAL A 105 -5.07 -17.24 12.49
N LEU A 106 -5.99 -17.99 13.13
CA LEU A 106 -5.73 -19.37 13.56
C LEU A 106 -5.52 -20.31 12.37
N GLU A 107 -6.32 -20.15 11.31
CA GLU A 107 -6.16 -20.90 10.07
C GLU A 107 -4.80 -20.59 9.41
N MET A 108 -4.41 -19.30 9.36
CA MET A 108 -3.09 -18.89 8.85
C MET A 108 -1.95 -19.51 9.66
N LEU A 109 -2.06 -19.54 10.99
CA LEU A 109 -1.07 -20.18 11.87
C LEU A 109 -0.95 -21.67 11.59
N GLU A 110 -2.08 -22.37 11.44
CA GLU A 110 -2.07 -23.81 11.12
C GLU A 110 -1.41 -24.07 9.77
N ILE A 111 -1.66 -23.25 8.76
CA ILE A 111 -1.01 -23.36 7.45
C ILE A 111 0.51 -23.17 7.58
N LEU A 112 0.97 -22.12 8.28
CA LEU A 112 2.41 -21.90 8.48
C LEU A 112 3.07 -23.04 9.27
N HIS A 113 2.40 -23.62 10.27
CA HIS A 113 2.94 -24.73 11.03
C HIS A 113 3.06 -26.01 10.19
N ASN A 114 2.09 -26.26 9.32
CA ASN A 114 2.07 -27.46 8.48
C ASN A 114 2.98 -27.35 7.24
N ASN A 115 3.29 -26.12 6.79
CA ASN A 115 4.06 -25.85 5.57
C ASN A 115 5.35 -25.07 5.91
N PRO A 116 6.46 -25.73 6.25
CA PRO A 116 7.72 -25.05 6.61
C PRO A 116 8.29 -24.15 5.51
N ASP A 117 7.99 -24.44 4.25
CA ASP A 117 8.45 -23.69 3.08
C ASP A 117 7.62 -22.43 2.81
N THR A 118 6.49 -22.25 3.50
CA THR A 118 5.64 -21.05 3.39
C THR A 118 6.10 -20.02 4.41
N ASP A 119 6.43 -18.80 3.94
CA ASP A 119 6.89 -17.68 4.77
C ASP A 119 5.77 -16.73 5.15
N CYS A 120 4.71 -16.68 4.34
CA CYS A 120 3.58 -15.77 4.51
C CYS A 120 2.28 -16.46 4.13
N VAL A 121 1.23 -16.21 4.91
CA VAL A 121 -0.16 -16.51 4.51
C VAL A 121 -0.90 -15.20 4.41
N ALA A 122 -1.37 -14.86 3.21
CA ALA A 122 -2.07 -13.62 2.91
C ALA A 122 -3.55 -13.89 2.63
N ALA A 123 -4.43 -13.12 3.25
CA ALA A 123 -5.85 -13.23 2.99
C ALA A 123 -6.26 -12.36 1.80
N TYR A 124 -7.09 -12.91 0.92
CA TYR A 124 -7.74 -12.12 -0.12
C TYR A 124 -9.26 -12.14 0.06
N GLN A 125 -9.87 -10.99 -0.23
CA GLN A 125 -11.31 -10.86 -0.15
C GLN A 125 -11.96 -11.64 -1.29
N GLU A 126 -12.80 -12.62 -0.96
CA GLU A 126 -13.66 -13.28 -1.94
C GLU A 126 -14.63 -12.24 -2.53
N GLU A 127 -14.69 -12.16 -3.88
CA GLU A 127 -15.47 -11.12 -4.55
C GLU A 127 -16.93 -11.18 -4.11
N ARG A 128 -17.43 -10.13 -3.46
CA ARG A 128 -18.87 -9.86 -3.43
C ARG A 128 -19.31 -9.77 -4.90
N ARG A 129 -20.52 -10.26 -5.21
CA ARG A 129 -21.16 -10.15 -6.55
C ARG A 129 -21.24 -8.68 -6.98
N GLU A 130 -20.11 -8.10 -7.38
CA GLU A 130 -20.07 -6.81 -8.04
C GLU A 130 -20.64 -6.95 -9.44
N GLY A 131 -21.26 -5.89 -9.97
CA GLY A 131 -21.80 -5.93 -11.32
C GLY A 131 -20.71 -6.27 -12.35
N LYS A 132 -21.03 -7.07 -13.37
CA LYS A 132 -20.09 -7.59 -14.38
C LYS A 132 -19.18 -6.53 -15.01
N ALA A 133 -19.65 -5.29 -15.14
CA ALA A 133 -18.87 -4.16 -15.68
C ALA A 133 -17.77 -3.69 -14.71
N ALA A 134 -18.04 -3.61 -13.40
CA ALA A 134 -17.05 -3.21 -12.41
C ALA A 134 -15.97 -4.28 -12.22
N SER A 135 -16.35 -5.55 -12.21
CA SER A 135 -15.43 -6.69 -12.16
C SER A 135 -14.52 -6.76 -13.39
N ALA A 136 -15.05 -6.53 -14.61
CA ALA A 136 -14.26 -6.50 -15.84
C ALA A 136 -13.25 -5.34 -15.85
N MET A 137 -13.66 -4.15 -15.37
CA MET A 137 -12.78 -2.98 -15.29
C MET A 137 -11.66 -3.21 -14.27
N LYS A 138 -11.97 -3.79 -13.12
CA LYS A 138 -11.01 -4.16 -12.06
C LYS A 138 -10.00 -5.20 -12.55
N SER A 139 -10.49 -6.27 -13.21
CA SER A 139 -9.64 -7.30 -13.83
C SER A 139 -8.73 -6.74 -14.92
N GLY A 140 -9.24 -5.84 -15.77
CA GLY A 140 -8.45 -5.13 -16.78
C GLY A 140 -7.35 -4.26 -16.16
N PHE A 141 -7.68 -3.54 -15.08
CA PHE A 141 -6.72 -2.74 -14.33
C PHE A 141 -5.58 -3.60 -13.76
N TYR A 142 -5.91 -4.72 -13.07
CA TYR A 142 -4.87 -5.61 -12.52
C TYR A 142 -4.01 -6.25 -13.60
N LYS A 143 -4.58 -6.62 -14.76
CA LYS A 143 -3.79 -7.12 -15.91
C LYS A 143 -2.79 -6.09 -16.42
N ILE A 144 -3.20 -4.82 -16.50
CA ILE A 144 -2.32 -3.73 -16.94
C ILE A 144 -1.25 -3.46 -15.90
N ILE A 145 -1.62 -3.37 -14.63
CA ILE A 145 -0.67 -3.05 -13.55
C ILE A 145 0.38 -4.15 -13.40
N ASN A 146 -0.02 -5.44 -13.45
CA ASN A 146 0.92 -6.57 -13.37
C ASN A 146 1.84 -6.68 -14.59
N LYS A 147 1.45 -6.11 -15.74
CA LYS A 147 2.32 -6.04 -16.92
C LYS A 147 3.33 -4.89 -16.84
N ILE A 148 3.01 -3.84 -16.07
CA ILE A 148 3.77 -2.59 -15.98
C ILE A 148 4.62 -2.55 -14.72
N ALA A 149 4.14 -3.09 -13.61
CA ALA A 149 4.86 -3.17 -12.34
C ALA A 149 5.87 -4.32 -12.34
N GLU A 150 6.92 -4.17 -11.56
CA GLU A 150 7.96 -5.19 -11.34
C GLU A 150 7.52 -6.28 -10.35
N ILE A 151 6.25 -6.22 -9.89
CA ILE A 151 5.68 -7.13 -8.89
C ILE A 151 4.30 -7.59 -9.34
N ASP A 152 3.95 -8.82 -8.98
CA ASP A 152 2.62 -9.39 -9.22
C ASP A 152 1.65 -9.02 -8.10
N PHE A 153 0.67 -8.18 -8.43
CA PHE A 153 -0.43 -7.87 -7.53
C PHE A 153 -1.52 -8.93 -7.63
N VAL A 154 -1.75 -9.62 -6.53
CA VAL A 154 -2.89 -10.55 -6.44
C VAL A 154 -4.17 -9.74 -6.24
N ASN A 155 -5.18 -10.00 -7.10
CA ASN A 155 -6.47 -9.33 -7.03
C ASN A 155 -7.15 -9.61 -5.67
N GLY A 156 -7.60 -8.56 -5.01
CA GLY A 156 -8.26 -8.69 -3.71
C GLY A 156 -7.32 -8.92 -2.52
N ALA A 157 -5.99 -9.06 -2.71
CA ALA A 157 -5.06 -9.18 -1.59
C ALA A 157 -5.18 -7.98 -0.65
N SER A 158 -5.38 -8.28 0.64
CA SER A 158 -5.46 -7.28 1.71
C SER A 158 -4.13 -7.16 2.44
N ASP A 159 -4.02 -6.18 3.34
CA ASP A 159 -2.90 -6.11 4.28
C ASP A 159 -2.97 -7.22 5.34
N PHE A 160 -4.13 -7.89 5.48
CA PHE A 160 -4.36 -8.98 6.40
C PHE A 160 -3.54 -10.20 6.01
N ARG A 161 -2.46 -10.42 6.74
CA ARG A 161 -1.52 -11.53 6.51
C ARG A 161 -0.74 -11.89 7.76
N LEU A 162 -0.30 -13.13 7.79
CA LEU A 162 0.59 -13.67 8.81
C LEU A 162 1.94 -13.97 8.17
N MET A 163 3.01 -13.47 8.75
CA MET A 163 4.38 -13.56 8.22
C MET A 163 5.30 -14.20 9.26
N ARG A 164 6.26 -15.01 8.82
CA ARG A 164 7.38 -15.43 9.66
C ARG A 164 8.33 -14.27 9.93
N ARG A 165 9.10 -14.36 10.99
CA ARG A 165 10.06 -13.34 11.43
C ARG A 165 11.07 -12.95 10.33
N ASN A 166 11.61 -13.92 9.59
CA ASN A 166 12.55 -13.68 8.50
C ASN A 166 11.99 -12.71 7.44
N MET A 167 10.72 -12.87 7.06
CA MET A 167 10.05 -11.96 6.13
C MET A 167 9.82 -10.59 6.75
N VAL A 168 9.43 -10.53 8.04
CA VAL A 168 9.24 -9.26 8.76
C VAL A 168 10.53 -8.48 8.81
N ASP A 169 11.64 -9.14 9.13
CA ASP A 169 12.96 -8.50 9.21
C ASP A 169 13.38 -7.95 7.85
N ALA A 170 13.18 -8.69 6.76
CA ALA A 170 13.42 -8.21 5.40
C ALA A 170 12.55 -6.98 5.03
N VAL A 171 11.27 -6.97 5.45
CA VAL A 171 10.36 -5.82 5.23
C VAL A 171 10.81 -4.60 6.03
N LEU A 172 11.40 -4.78 7.21
CA LEU A 172 11.93 -3.70 8.04
C LEU A 172 13.21 -3.07 7.47
N GLU A 173 13.97 -3.80 6.65
CA GLU A 173 15.11 -3.23 5.93
C GLU A 173 14.70 -2.26 4.82
N MET A 174 13.44 -2.34 4.35
CA MET A 174 12.90 -1.40 3.37
C MET A 174 12.50 -0.09 4.04
N THR A 175 13.29 0.94 3.86
CA THR A 175 13.17 2.24 4.56
C THR A 175 12.59 3.35 3.69
N GLU A 176 11.83 3.02 2.65
CA GLU A 176 11.17 4.03 1.82
C GLU A 176 10.20 4.88 2.64
N TYR A 177 10.30 6.21 2.47
CA TYR A 177 9.40 7.15 3.13
C TYR A 177 7.96 7.06 2.60
N HIS A 178 7.82 6.95 1.27
CA HIS A 178 6.54 6.70 0.61
C HIS A 178 6.29 5.19 0.50
N ARG A 179 5.82 4.63 1.60
CA ARG A 179 5.55 3.20 1.67
C ARG A 179 4.26 2.84 0.95
N PHE A 180 4.30 1.75 0.23
CA PHE A 180 3.13 1.06 -0.29
C PHE A 180 3.24 -0.39 0.17
N SER A 181 2.70 -0.68 1.35
CA SER A 181 2.92 -1.94 2.06
C SER A 181 2.60 -3.16 1.21
N LYS A 182 1.49 -3.14 0.45
CA LYS A 182 1.13 -4.25 -0.44
C LYS A 182 2.20 -4.55 -1.50
N GLY A 183 2.81 -3.51 -2.04
CA GLY A 183 3.91 -3.63 -2.99
C GLY A 183 5.17 -4.17 -2.35
N ILE A 184 5.60 -3.59 -1.22
CA ILE A 184 6.79 -4.02 -0.48
C ILE A 184 6.68 -5.50 -0.08
N LEU A 185 5.54 -5.90 0.48
CA LEU A 185 5.28 -7.26 0.93
C LEU A 185 5.26 -8.30 -0.22
N SER A 186 4.98 -7.87 -1.45
CA SER A 186 5.11 -8.72 -2.64
C SER A 186 6.53 -8.68 -3.20
N TRP A 187 7.21 -7.52 -3.12
CA TRP A 187 8.55 -7.31 -3.70
C TRP A 187 9.65 -8.09 -2.99
N VAL A 188 9.53 -8.31 -1.68
CA VAL A 188 10.52 -9.07 -0.90
C VAL A 188 10.66 -10.54 -1.35
N GLY A 189 9.74 -11.08 -2.16
CA GLY A 189 9.89 -12.34 -2.88
C GLY A 189 9.78 -13.61 -2.03
N PHE A 190 9.27 -13.54 -0.81
CA PHE A 190 9.02 -14.68 0.06
C PHE A 190 7.86 -15.55 -0.41
N ASN A 191 7.89 -16.84 -0.11
CA ASN A 191 6.85 -17.77 -0.49
C ASN A 191 5.54 -17.47 0.24
N THR A 192 4.53 -17.00 -0.52
CA THR A 192 3.24 -16.55 0.03
C THR A 192 2.11 -17.46 -0.44
N GLU A 193 1.39 -18.04 0.50
CA GLU A 193 0.15 -18.78 0.28
C GLU A 193 -1.04 -17.83 0.45
N TYR A 194 -2.07 -17.98 -0.40
CA TYR A 194 -3.24 -17.10 -0.39
C TYR A 194 -4.49 -17.86 0.00
N ILE A 195 -5.20 -17.35 1.03
CA ILE A 195 -6.46 -17.93 1.49
C ILE A 195 -7.63 -16.95 1.29
N PRO A 196 -8.81 -17.41 0.88
CA PRO A 196 -9.99 -16.58 0.78
C PRO A 196 -10.55 -16.28 2.18
N TYR A 197 -11.06 -15.05 2.37
CA TYR A 197 -11.86 -14.73 3.54
C TYR A 197 -13.11 -13.93 3.19
N THR A 198 -14.17 -14.14 3.95
CA THR A 198 -15.40 -13.37 3.84
C THR A 198 -15.30 -12.14 4.73
N VAL A 199 -15.52 -10.96 4.16
CA VAL A 199 -15.53 -9.70 4.92
C VAL A 199 -16.85 -9.59 5.68
N GLU A 200 -16.78 -9.47 6.99
CA GLU A 200 -17.93 -9.17 7.83
C GLU A 200 -18.37 -7.70 7.70
N GLU A 201 -19.60 -7.43 8.14
CA GLU A 201 -20.03 -6.04 8.26
C GLU A 201 -19.25 -5.35 9.38
N ARG A 202 -18.85 -4.09 9.15
CA ARG A 202 -18.12 -3.33 10.16
C ARG A 202 -18.90 -3.25 11.46
N ALA A 203 -18.23 -3.46 12.58
CA ALA A 203 -18.83 -3.30 13.90
C ALA A 203 -19.27 -1.84 14.13
N SER A 204 -18.51 -0.85 13.62
CA SER A 204 -18.89 0.58 13.62
C SER A 204 -18.13 1.36 12.52
N GLY A 205 -18.72 2.47 12.00
CA GLY A 205 -18.12 3.41 11.07
C GLY A 205 -18.50 3.21 9.59
N GLU A 206 -18.22 4.22 8.77
CA GLU A 206 -18.48 4.24 7.32
C GLU A 206 -17.19 4.11 6.51
N SER A 207 -17.30 3.60 5.27
CA SER A 207 -16.16 3.53 4.35
C SER A 207 -15.71 4.93 3.92
N LYS A 208 -14.45 5.28 4.21
CA LYS A 208 -13.84 6.60 3.89
C LYS A 208 -13.25 6.69 2.48
N TRP A 209 -13.40 5.64 1.63
CA TRP A 209 -12.77 5.54 0.32
C TRP A 209 -13.72 5.93 -0.81
N GLY A 210 -13.48 7.12 -1.40
CA GLY A 210 -14.12 7.54 -2.64
C GLY A 210 -13.26 7.21 -3.86
N PHE A 211 -13.86 7.19 -5.08
CA PHE A 211 -13.21 6.86 -6.35
C PHE A 211 -11.91 7.66 -6.60
N GLY A 212 -11.88 8.94 -6.27
CA GLY A 212 -10.67 9.77 -6.42
C GLY A 212 -9.51 9.34 -5.53
N LYS A 213 -9.78 8.87 -4.31
CA LYS A 213 -8.74 8.34 -3.40
C LYS A 213 -8.19 7.01 -3.92
N LEU A 214 -9.06 6.14 -4.44
CA LEU A 214 -8.66 4.86 -5.01
C LEU A 214 -7.77 5.05 -6.24
N PHE A 215 -8.13 5.99 -7.13
CA PHE A 215 -7.34 6.33 -8.31
C PHE A 215 -5.96 6.89 -7.95
N ARG A 216 -5.90 7.81 -6.97
CA ARG A 216 -4.62 8.34 -6.46
C ARG A 216 -3.74 7.24 -5.89
N TYR A 217 -4.33 6.37 -5.07
CA TYR A 217 -3.61 5.23 -4.48
C TYR A 217 -3.03 4.29 -5.54
N ALA A 218 -3.79 4.04 -6.61
CA ALA A 218 -3.33 3.25 -7.76
C ALA A 218 -2.17 3.93 -8.49
N LEU A 219 -2.22 5.24 -8.72
CA LEU A 219 -1.12 6.01 -9.33
C LEU A 219 0.13 6.00 -8.44
N GLU A 220 -0.03 6.15 -7.13
CA GLU A 220 1.09 6.06 -6.18
C GLU A 220 1.76 4.68 -6.25
N GLY A 221 0.99 3.59 -6.34
CA GLY A 221 1.52 2.24 -6.54
C GLY A 221 2.30 2.09 -7.85
N ILE A 222 1.77 2.60 -8.97
CA ILE A 222 2.45 2.54 -10.27
C ILE A 222 3.78 3.30 -10.22
N VAL A 223 3.78 4.53 -9.71
CA VAL A 223 5.00 5.37 -9.66
C VAL A 223 6.03 4.81 -8.68
N SER A 224 5.62 4.06 -7.65
CA SER A 224 6.53 3.45 -6.67
C SER A 224 7.20 2.17 -7.18
N PHE A 225 6.49 1.36 -7.98
CA PHE A 225 6.96 0.03 -8.41
C PHE A 225 7.06 -0.13 -9.93
N SER A 226 7.09 0.97 -10.70
CA SER A 226 7.22 0.91 -12.14
C SER A 226 7.98 2.10 -12.72
N THR A 227 8.89 1.82 -13.61
CA THR A 227 9.57 2.84 -14.43
C THR A 227 8.85 3.08 -15.77
N PHE A 228 7.71 2.41 -16.00
CA PHE A 228 6.96 2.49 -17.25
C PHE A 228 6.54 3.92 -17.64
N PRO A 229 6.04 4.79 -16.73
CA PRO A 229 5.72 6.17 -17.08
C PRO A 229 6.91 6.96 -17.64
N LEU A 230 8.12 6.70 -17.11
CA LEU A 230 9.36 7.31 -17.62
C LEU A 230 9.71 6.77 -19.01
N LYS A 231 9.64 5.45 -19.19
CA LYS A 231 9.87 4.81 -20.50
C LYS A 231 8.88 5.29 -21.55
N LEU A 232 7.61 5.46 -21.18
CA LEU A 232 6.57 6.01 -22.04
C LEU A 232 6.89 7.44 -22.49
N SER A 233 7.30 8.32 -21.55
CA SER A 233 7.76 9.68 -21.86
C SER A 233 8.91 9.67 -22.85
N THR A 234 9.90 8.82 -22.67
CA THR A 234 11.05 8.67 -23.57
C THR A 234 10.61 8.19 -24.94
N PHE A 235 9.74 7.18 -25.01
CA PHE A 235 9.23 6.66 -26.30
C PHE A 235 8.43 7.73 -27.06
N VAL A 236 7.53 8.44 -26.38
CA VAL A 236 6.73 9.50 -26.99
C VAL A 236 7.63 10.64 -27.47
N GLY A 237 8.65 11.03 -26.68
CA GLY A 237 9.64 12.03 -27.10
C GLY A 237 10.42 11.61 -28.33
N LEU A 238 10.92 10.37 -28.36
CA LEU A 238 11.65 9.82 -29.51
C LEU A 238 10.77 9.75 -30.77
N PHE A 239 9.53 9.28 -30.62
CA PHE A 239 8.57 9.21 -31.72
C PHE A 239 8.29 10.61 -32.28
N SER A 240 8.00 11.59 -31.43
CA SER A 240 7.76 12.97 -31.83
C SER A 240 8.98 13.58 -32.55
N PHE A 241 10.18 13.27 -32.05
CA PHE A 241 11.44 13.71 -32.70
C PHE A 241 11.60 13.14 -34.12
N VAL A 242 11.37 11.84 -34.29
CA VAL A 242 11.45 11.18 -35.61
C VAL A 242 10.41 11.77 -36.58
N VAL A 243 9.16 11.93 -36.13
CA VAL A 243 8.10 12.56 -36.95
C VAL A 243 8.46 13.99 -37.33
N SER A 244 9.04 14.78 -36.41
CA SER A 244 9.48 16.15 -36.67
C SER A 244 10.59 16.20 -37.74
N ILE A 245 11.57 15.29 -37.70
CA ILE A 245 12.62 15.19 -38.70
C ILE A 245 12.04 14.84 -40.08
N LEU A 246 11.15 13.83 -40.15
CA LEU A 246 10.51 13.46 -41.39
C LEU A 246 9.70 14.64 -41.99
N TYR A 247 8.95 15.34 -41.15
CA TYR A 247 8.19 16.51 -41.56
C TYR A 247 9.09 17.66 -42.05
N LEU A 248 10.20 17.90 -41.35
CA LEU A 248 11.22 18.88 -41.76
C LEU A 248 11.75 18.58 -43.16
N ILE A 249 12.09 17.31 -43.44
CA ILE A 249 12.59 16.89 -44.77
C ILE A 249 11.53 17.17 -45.82
N VAL A 250 10.26 16.81 -45.59
CA VAL A 250 9.15 17.08 -46.53
C VAL A 250 9.03 18.57 -46.83
N VAL A 251 9.02 19.42 -45.80
CA VAL A 251 8.90 20.88 -45.95
C VAL A 251 10.07 21.45 -46.74
N VAL A 252 11.30 21.00 -46.47
CA VAL A 252 12.49 21.44 -47.21
C VAL A 252 12.43 21.02 -48.68
N CYS A 253 12.03 19.77 -48.93
CA CYS A 253 11.86 19.28 -50.32
C CYS A 253 10.77 20.06 -51.08
N GLU A 254 9.64 20.32 -50.44
CA GLU A 254 8.56 21.11 -51.08
C GLU A 254 9.03 22.54 -51.40
N LYS A 255 9.77 23.16 -50.48
CA LYS A 255 10.33 24.52 -50.71
C LYS A 255 11.31 24.56 -51.86
N LEU A 256 12.17 23.54 -52.01
CA LEU A 256 13.19 23.50 -53.04
C LEU A 256 12.59 23.19 -54.44
N PHE A 257 11.52 22.38 -54.53
CA PHE A 257 10.99 21.93 -55.80
C PHE A 257 9.75 22.66 -56.27
N LYS A 258 8.92 23.25 -55.38
CA LYS A 258 7.61 23.84 -55.70
C LYS A 258 7.49 25.35 -55.51
N GLY A 259 8.48 26.01 -54.79
CA GLY A 259 8.44 27.44 -54.49
C GLY A 259 7.16 27.76 -53.67
N ILE A 260 7.23 27.94 -52.37
CA ILE A 260 6.06 28.05 -51.52
C ILE A 260 5.76 29.48 -51.12
N ASP A 261 4.56 29.97 -51.41
CA ASP A 261 3.85 30.98 -50.63
C ASP A 261 3.15 30.26 -49.49
N VAL A 262 3.61 30.44 -48.24
CA VAL A 262 3.18 29.60 -47.11
C VAL A 262 1.99 30.24 -46.37
N PRO A 263 0.76 29.78 -46.61
CA PRO A 263 -0.30 29.92 -45.62
C PRO A 263 -0.13 28.86 -44.56
N GLY A 264 0.43 29.14 -43.41
CA GLY A 264 0.72 28.10 -42.39
C GLY A 264 0.62 28.55 -40.95
N TYR A 265 0.14 29.79 -40.67
CA TYR A 265 0.08 30.33 -39.29
C TYR A 265 -0.66 29.40 -38.33
N ALA A 266 -1.86 28.93 -38.71
CA ALA A 266 -2.65 28.05 -37.86
C ALA A 266 -1.95 26.70 -37.58
N THR A 267 -1.31 26.12 -38.59
CA THR A 267 -0.54 24.86 -38.45
C THR A 267 0.66 25.03 -37.52
N ILE A 268 1.38 26.15 -37.63
CA ILE A 268 2.53 26.46 -36.75
C ILE A 268 2.04 26.58 -35.30
N VAL A 269 0.97 27.34 -35.05
CA VAL A 269 0.43 27.53 -33.71
C VAL A 269 0.00 26.20 -33.09
N VAL A 270 -0.72 25.37 -33.85
CA VAL A 270 -1.16 24.02 -33.37
C VAL A 270 0.03 23.13 -33.04
N LEU A 271 1.05 23.08 -33.89
CA LEU A 271 2.25 22.29 -33.66
C LEU A 271 3.06 22.77 -32.43
N VAL A 272 3.20 24.09 -32.26
CA VAL A 272 3.90 24.65 -31.10
C VAL A 272 3.14 24.33 -29.81
N LEU A 273 1.83 24.48 -29.80
CA LEU A 273 1.00 24.16 -28.64
C LEU A 273 1.02 22.65 -28.31
N LEU A 274 0.96 21.79 -29.35
CA LEU A 274 1.03 20.35 -29.16
C LEU A 274 2.38 19.91 -28.58
N LEU A 275 3.47 20.36 -29.19
CA LEU A 275 4.83 20.03 -28.72
C LEU A 275 5.11 20.61 -27.34
N GLY A 276 4.71 21.87 -27.08
CA GLY A 276 4.82 22.49 -25.76
C GLY A 276 4.02 21.76 -24.70
N GLY A 277 2.79 21.38 -25.01
CA GLY A 277 1.94 20.57 -24.11
C GLY A 277 2.56 19.20 -23.80
N LEU A 278 3.10 18.54 -24.82
CA LEU A 278 3.76 17.24 -24.66
C LEU A 278 5.04 17.37 -23.81
N GLN A 279 5.86 18.40 -24.02
CA GLN A 279 7.03 18.67 -23.19
C GLN A 279 6.65 18.92 -21.73
N LEU A 280 5.61 19.70 -21.46
CA LEU A 280 5.13 19.94 -20.10
C LEU A 280 4.62 18.67 -19.43
N LEU A 281 3.96 17.77 -20.19
CA LEU A 281 3.52 16.47 -19.68
C LEU A 281 4.73 15.59 -19.27
N CYS A 282 5.73 15.51 -20.13
CA CYS A 282 6.95 14.75 -19.83
C CYS A 282 7.69 15.31 -18.62
N LEU A 283 7.82 16.64 -18.52
CA LEU A 283 8.41 17.31 -17.35
C LEU A 283 7.59 17.06 -16.07
N GLY A 284 6.26 17.02 -16.18
CA GLY A 284 5.38 16.68 -15.06
C GLY A 284 5.62 15.26 -14.53
N ILE A 285 5.76 14.28 -15.43
CA ILE A 285 6.09 12.90 -15.05
C ILE A 285 7.47 12.84 -14.36
N LEU A 286 8.49 13.47 -14.94
CA LEU A 286 9.82 13.56 -14.33
C LEU A 286 9.78 14.24 -12.97
N GLY A 287 8.99 15.31 -12.83
CA GLY A 287 8.79 16.05 -11.58
C GLY A 287 8.23 15.17 -10.47
N GLU A 288 7.30 14.25 -10.77
CA GLU A 288 6.72 13.33 -9.80
C GLU A 288 7.79 12.36 -9.24
N TYR A 289 8.62 11.75 -10.10
CA TYR A 289 9.73 10.90 -9.65
C TYR A 289 10.79 11.68 -8.87
N LEU A 290 11.16 12.88 -9.35
CA LEU A 290 12.11 13.74 -8.66
C LEU A 290 11.61 14.16 -7.28
N SER A 291 10.31 14.43 -7.14
CA SER A 291 9.68 14.74 -5.86
C SER A 291 9.85 13.59 -4.85
N LYS A 292 9.64 12.34 -5.27
CA LYS A 292 9.86 11.17 -4.41
C LYS A 292 11.32 11.01 -4.00
N ILE A 293 12.25 11.16 -4.95
CA ILE A 293 13.70 11.13 -4.68
C ILE A 293 14.06 12.25 -3.68
N TYR A 294 13.56 13.47 -3.89
CA TYR A 294 13.81 14.60 -2.99
C TYR A 294 13.30 14.35 -1.57
N ILE A 295 12.11 13.75 -1.42
CA ILE A 295 11.58 13.41 -0.10
C ILE A 295 12.42 12.32 0.55
N GLN A 296 12.80 11.29 -0.19
CA GLN A 296 13.67 10.20 0.29
C GLN A 296 15.05 10.71 0.73
N SER A 297 15.64 11.66 -0.03
CA SER A 297 16.97 12.22 0.27
C SER A 297 17.02 13.01 1.58
N LYS A 298 15.86 13.42 2.12
CA LYS A 298 15.79 14.10 3.43
C LYS A 298 16.02 13.16 4.60
N ASN A 299 16.00 11.85 4.41
CA ASN A 299 16.16 10.82 5.43
C ASN A 299 15.30 11.06 6.68
N ARG A 300 14.09 11.56 6.49
CA ARG A 300 13.14 11.75 7.58
C ARG A 300 12.65 10.39 8.06
N PRO A 301 12.47 10.20 9.39
CA PRO A 301 11.94 8.94 9.90
C PRO A 301 10.51 8.71 9.36
N ILE A 302 10.19 7.45 9.07
CA ILE A 302 8.88 7.01 8.55
C ILE A 302 7.77 7.38 9.54
N TYR A 303 8.05 7.29 10.85
CA TYR A 303 7.16 7.68 11.92
C TYR A 303 7.94 8.28 13.10
N ILE A 304 7.25 8.99 13.98
CA ILE A 304 7.80 9.53 15.23
C ILE A 304 6.90 9.09 16.38
N ILE A 305 7.49 8.46 17.39
CA ILE A 305 6.77 8.02 18.58
C ILE A 305 6.57 9.20 19.52
N LYS A 306 5.35 9.34 20.03
CA LYS A 306 4.98 10.27 21.08
C LYS A 306 4.99 9.57 22.45
N GLU A 307 4.48 8.35 22.52
CA GLU A 307 4.32 7.59 23.77
C GLU A 307 4.40 6.08 23.44
N HIS A 308 5.00 5.30 24.33
CA HIS A 308 5.03 3.85 24.26
C HIS A 308 4.72 3.25 25.63
N LEU A 309 3.78 2.31 25.66
CA LEU A 309 3.41 1.51 26.82
C LEU A 309 3.67 0.04 26.51
N GLY A 310 4.30 -0.68 27.41
CA GLY A 310 4.70 -2.08 27.25
C GLY A 310 6.21 -2.26 27.17
N LYS A 311 6.63 -3.52 27.05
CA LYS A 311 8.05 -3.89 26.86
C LYS A 311 8.37 -3.87 25.36
N LYS A 312 9.55 -3.38 25.03
CA LYS A 312 10.14 -3.52 23.70
C LYS A 312 10.99 -4.78 23.69
#